data_c5c00ff4eb37d1722efb57a0ece31bea
#
_entry.id   c5c00ff4eb37d1722efb57a0ece31bea
#
_cell.length_a   1.000
_cell.length_b   1.000
_cell.length_c   1.000
_cell.angle_alpha   90.00
_cell.angle_beta   90.00
_cell.angle_gamma   90.00
#
_symmetry.space_group_name_H-M   'P 1'
#
loop_
_entity.id
_entity.type
_entity.pdbx_description
1 polymer ?
#
loop_
_entity_poly.entity_id
_entity_poly.type
_entity_poly.pdbx_seq_one_letter_code
_entity_poly.pdbx_strand_id
1 'polypeptide(L)'
;MQHTKTRKNRAVAILTEELSQIIVGVDTHADTHHVAVVTEYGKPIADQKFAATAAGYSQLLHFITSHGTVSAVGVEGTGSYGAELSRVLAKEELKVFEVNRPNRQQRRIRGKSDPLDAYQAAQSVLAERGISTPKTKDGPVECLRILRTARTSAMKSRTIAINQIRSLLVSAPETIRSKYRGLPTTAMITALARSRPSGHTSDTGYITALTLKTLALRYQDLRSEIASTDELLQEILDSYAPLLTELTGVGVEVATQLLVTVGDNPERINNEAQFAALTGTAPVPASSGKTHRHRLSKGGDRQANSALHHVVLSRMQSDHRTQEYVAKRMADGKSKRETMRCLKRYVARDIYRQIFSPIAAPDITDLRRLRQQLGVTLQQAGEQLNQWPSNLSRIERGIARNDHVAQTYRQWLTQQHLSTTGDDSHGLSTATTAEGATPRLPKKPAVDNPN
;
A
#
# COMPACT_ATOMS: atom_id res chain seq x y z
N MET A 1 46.23 50.08 54.90
CA MET A 1 44.99 50.39 54.13
C MET A 1 44.98 49.58 52.81
N GLN A 2 44.74 48.36 52.88
CA GLN A 2 44.55 47.45 51.72
C GLN A 2 43.84 46.23 52.25
N HIS A 3 42.52 46.14 52.25
CA HIS A 3 41.70 44.94 52.40
C HIS A 3 40.21 45.32 52.29
N THR A 4 39.73 45.60 51.08
CA THR A 4 38.29 45.67 50.84
C THR A 4 37.95 45.78 49.35
N LYS A 5 38.49 44.85 48.51
CA LYS A 5 38.07 44.80 47.09
C LYS A 5 37.94 43.40 46.52
N THR A 6 37.73 42.35 47.31
CA THR A 6 37.70 40.95 46.80
C THR A 6 36.40 40.22 47.15
N ARG A 7 35.28 40.89 47.39
CA ARG A 7 34.00 40.27 47.79
C ARG A 7 32.79 40.59 46.91
N LYS A 8 32.97 41.27 45.79
CA LYS A 8 31.82 41.65 44.94
C LYS A 8 31.70 40.97 43.57
N ASN A 9 32.57 40.01 43.20
CA ASN A 9 32.50 39.31 41.91
C ASN A 9 32.14 37.79 42.02
N ARG A 10 31.45 37.41 43.10
CA ARG A 10 31.07 35.99 43.33
C ARG A 10 29.56 35.75 43.28
N ALA A 11 28.81 36.66 42.72
CA ALA A 11 27.34 36.59 42.74
C ALA A 11 26.70 36.96 41.39
N VAL A 12 27.22 36.49 40.27
CA VAL A 12 26.50 36.37 38.98
C VAL A 12 27.20 35.33 38.15
N ALA A 13 27.29 34.12 38.63
CA ALA A 13 27.38 32.93 37.84
C ALA A 13 26.20 32.06 38.30
N ILE A 14 24.98 32.50 38.00
CA ILE A 14 23.86 31.60 37.84
C ILE A 14 24.21 30.87 36.57
N LEU A 15 24.85 29.69 36.78
CA LEU A 15 24.96 28.62 35.83
C LEU A 15 23.57 28.40 35.29
N THR A 16 23.29 28.85 34.08
CA THR A 16 22.40 28.07 33.20
C THR A 16 23.10 26.70 33.11
N GLU A 17 22.72 25.80 33.97
CA GLU A 17 22.96 24.37 33.72
C GLU A 17 22.32 24.13 32.35
N GLU A 18 23.13 24.06 31.30
CA GLU A 18 22.70 23.52 30.04
C GLU A 18 22.27 22.09 30.37
N LEU A 19 20.96 21.88 30.42
CA LEU A 19 20.38 20.55 30.66
C LEU A 19 21.03 19.61 29.66
N SER A 20 21.78 18.64 30.14
CA SER A 20 22.49 17.69 29.28
C SER A 20 21.51 17.00 28.33
N GLN A 21 21.91 16.88 27.08
CA GLN A 21 21.10 16.18 26.09
C GLN A 21 21.02 14.71 26.46
N ILE A 22 19.79 14.16 26.43
CA ILE A 22 19.53 12.78 26.74
C ILE A 22 18.79 12.05 25.61
N ILE A 23 19.00 10.76 25.53
CA ILE A 23 18.26 9.86 24.67
C ILE A 23 17.46 8.88 25.53
N VAL A 24 16.24 8.63 25.13
CA VAL A 24 15.31 7.75 25.85
C VAL A 24 15.02 6.51 25.02
N GLY A 25 14.98 5.36 25.67
CA GLY A 25 14.53 4.09 25.06
C GLY A 25 13.36 3.52 25.83
N VAL A 26 12.41 2.95 25.13
CA VAL A 26 11.19 2.37 25.74
C VAL A 26 10.94 0.98 25.20
N ASP A 27 10.87 0.01 26.12
CA ASP A 27 10.32 -1.32 25.88
C ASP A 27 8.84 -1.34 26.28
N THR A 28 7.95 -1.75 25.35
CA THR A 28 6.51 -1.63 25.53
C THR A 28 5.82 -2.99 25.74
N HIS A 29 4.94 -3.04 26.74
CA HIS A 29 4.07 -4.18 27.05
C HIS A 29 2.61 -3.74 27.17
N ALA A 30 1.69 -4.69 27.32
CA ALA A 30 0.25 -4.42 27.36
C ALA A 30 -0.15 -3.45 28.49
N ASP A 31 0.37 -3.70 29.70
CA ASP A 31 -0.05 -2.98 30.91
C ASP A 31 1.00 -1.97 31.40
N THR A 32 2.23 -2.10 30.95
CA THR A 32 3.34 -1.27 31.44
C THR A 32 4.39 -1.04 30.36
N HIS A 33 5.12 0.08 30.48
CA HIS A 33 6.29 0.36 29.67
C HIS A 33 7.52 0.52 30.57
N HIS A 34 8.66 -0.02 30.14
CA HIS A 34 9.93 0.21 30.80
C HIS A 34 10.72 1.26 30.03
N VAL A 35 11.14 2.31 30.71
CA VAL A 35 11.83 3.48 30.14
C VAL A 35 13.25 3.50 30.65
N ALA A 36 14.22 3.70 29.78
CA ALA A 36 15.61 3.90 30.12
C ALA A 36 16.12 5.23 29.52
N VAL A 37 16.89 5.94 30.32
CA VAL A 37 17.49 7.22 29.96
C VAL A 37 19.00 7.06 29.89
N VAL A 38 19.59 7.55 28.80
CA VAL A 38 21.06 7.57 28.60
C VAL A 38 21.54 8.96 28.21
N THR A 39 22.80 9.23 28.51
CA THR A 39 23.45 10.47 28.01
C THR A 39 23.62 10.40 26.49
N GLU A 40 23.94 11.54 25.87
CA GLU A 40 24.33 11.60 24.43
C GLU A 40 25.50 10.68 24.06
N TYR A 41 26.32 10.26 25.03
CA TYR A 41 27.41 9.31 24.85
C TYR A 41 27.02 7.85 25.16
N GLY A 42 25.75 7.59 25.45
CA GLY A 42 25.21 6.25 25.70
C GLY A 42 25.45 5.71 27.09
N LYS A 43 25.90 6.53 28.06
CA LYS A 43 26.06 6.14 29.48
C LYS A 43 24.67 6.06 30.15
N PRO A 44 24.29 4.95 30.79
CA PRO A 44 23.06 4.86 31.55
C PRO A 44 22.95 5.91 32.64
N ILE A 45 21.77 6.53 32.78
CA ILE A 45 21.45 7.52 33.83
C ILE A 45 20.46 6.90 34.80
N ALA A 46 19.29 6.47 34.30
CA ALA A 46 18.21 5.91 35.11
C ALA A 46 17.29 5.04 34.24
N ASP A 47 16.54 4.17 34.90
CA ASP A 47 15.43 3.47 34.28
C ASP A 47 14.27 3.28 35.24
N GLN A 48 13.05 3.23 34.72
CA GLN A 48 11.84 3.06 35.52
C GLN A 48 10.69 2.47 34.72
N LYS A 49 9.79 1.78 35.43
CA LYS A 49 8.59 1.17 34.88
C LYS A 49 7.37 2.06 35.13
N PHE A 50 6.53 2.25 34.11
CA PHE A 50 5.32 3.07 34.15
C PHE A 50 4.11 2.26 33.66
N ALA A 51 2.93 2.57 34.18
CA ALA A 51 1.68 1.98 33.71
C ALA A 51 1.32 2.51 32.32
N ALA A 52 0.77 1.66 31.46
CA ALA A 52 0.26 2.06 30.13
C ALA A 52 -1.11 2.74 30.25
N THR A 53 -1.16 3.85 30.98
CA THR A 53 -2.35 4.69 31.23
C THR A 53 -2.02 6.16 31.09
N ALA A 54 -3.03 7.04 30.96
CA ALA A 54 -2.83 8.46 30.86
C ALA A 54 -2.00 9.03 32.02
N ALA A 55 -2.29 8.60 33.26
CA ALA A 55 -1.51 9.01 34.44
C ALA A 55 -0.06 8.49 34.37
N GLY A 56 0.14 7.23 33.94
CA GLY A 56 1.47 6.67 33.76
C GLY A 56 2.28 7.38 32.68
N TYR A 57 1.64 7.82 31.60
CA TYR A 57 2.31 8.61 30.54
C TYR A 57 2.72 10.00 31.06
N SER A 58 1.90 10.66 31.87
CA SER A 58 2.28 11.93 32.50
C SER A 58 3.47 11.76 33.45
N GLN A 59 3.50 10.69 34.24
CA GLN A 59 4.63 10.34 35.11
C GLN A 59 5.89 10.04 34.29
N LEU A 60 5.76 9.32 33.15
CA LEU A 60 6.86 9.04 32.25
C LEU A 60 7.44 10.31 31.66
N LEU A 61 6.61 11.23 31.19
CA LEU A 61 7.05 12.53 30.66
C LEU A 61 7.81 13.32 31.73
N HIS A 62 7.26 13.41 32.95
CA HIS A 62 7.94 14.05 34.06
C HIS A 62 9.31 13.41 34.39
N PHE A 63 9.35 12.07 34.39
CA PHE A 63 10.58 11.32 34.64
C PHE A 63 11.65 11.63 33.59
N ILE A 64 11.34 11.55 32.30
CA ILE A 64 12.35 11.79 31.27
C ILE A 64 12.83 13.24 31.27
N THR A 65 11.93 14.22 31.43
CA THR A 65 12.28 15.66 31.44
C THR A 65 13.06 16.08 32.68
N SER A 66 12.92 15.37 33.81
CA SER A 66 13.71 15.62 35.02
C SER A 66 15.19 15.24 34.89
N HIS A 67 15.56 14.44 33.88
CA HIS A 67 16.95 13.99 33.66
C HIS A 67 17.71 14.81 32.62
N GLY A 68 17.04 15.70 31.89
CA GLY A 68 17.67 16.54 30.87
C GLY A 68 16.76 16.91 29.72
N THR A 69 17.33 17.52 28.69
CA THR A 69 16.63 17.84 27.45
C THR A 69 16.56 16.62 26.56
N VAL A 70 15.35 16.13 26.27
CA VAL A 70 15.14 14.93 25.45
C VAL A 70 15.41 15.23 23.98
N SER A 71 16.49 14.70 23.42
CA SER A 71 16.82 14.84 21.98
C SER A 71 16.01 13.89 21.11
N ALA A 72 15.77 12.68 21.59
CA ALA A 72 14.99 11.67 20.86
C ALA A 72 14.53 10.54 21.79
N VAL A 73 13.44 9.87 21.39
CA VAL A 73 12.86 8.72 22.07
C VAL A 73 12.77 7.53 21.12
N GLY A 74 13.40 6.41 21.45
CA GLY A 74 13.28 5.16 20.75
C GLY A 74 12.20 4.29 21.38
N VAL A 75 11.16 3.92 20.64
CA VAL A 75 10.04 3.12 21.15
C VAL A 75 9.99 1.79 20.39
N GLU A 76 10.05 0.65 21.10
CA GLU A 76 9.79 -0.65 20.51
C GLU A 76 8.27 -0.86 20.39
N GLY A 77 7.80 -1.31 19.23
CA GLY A 77 6.40 -1.69 19.04
C GLY A 77 5.39 -0.54 18.92
N THR A 78 5.77 0.58 18.31
CA THR A 78 4.87 1.71 17.99
C THR A 78 3.63 1.27 17.20
N GLY A 79 3.70 0.11 16.56
CA GLY A 79 2.58 -0.49 15.81
C GLY A 79 1.56 -1.22 16.70
N SER A 80 1.85 -1.45 17.98
CA SER A 80 1.04 -2.24 18.92
C SER A 80 0.94 -1.58 20.30
N TYR A 81 1.61 -2.12 21.31
CA TYR A 81 1.53 -1.62 22.68
C TYR A 81 2.09 -0.20 22.86
N GLY A 82 3.06 0.21 22.05
CA GLY A 82 3.62 1.57 22.08
C GLY A 82 2.86 2.61 21.27
N ALA A 83 1.72 2.25 20.66
CA ALA A 83 1.02 3.16 19.74
C ALA A 83 0.50 4.42 20.45
N GLU A 84 -0.14 4.26 21.62
CA GLU A 84 -0.64 5.41 22.38
C GLU A 84 0.48 6.26 22.95
N LEU A 85 1.50 5.62 23.53
CA LEU A 85 2.68 6.34 24.02
C LEU A 85 3.33 7.17 22.89
N SER A 86 3.45 6.60 21.68
CA SER A 86 4.04 7.33 20.54
C SER A 86 3.22 8.57 20.17
N ARG A 87 1.87 8.51 20.27
CA ARG A 87 1.00 9.67 20.04
C ARG A 87 1.18 10.74 21.15
N VAL A 88 1.25 10.29 22.40
CA VAL A 88 1.49 11.19 23.53
C VAL A 88 2.84 11.91 23.40
N LEU A 89 3.91 11.17 23.11
CA LEU A 89 5.25 11.76 22.92
C LEU A 89 5.29 12.72 21.72
N ALA A 90 4.63 12.38 20.61
CA ALA A 90 4.57 13.23 19.44
C ALA A 90 3.76 14.53 19.70
N LYS A 91 2.71 14.48 20.53
CA LYS A 91 1.94 15.64 20.95
C LYS A 91 2.79 16.62 21.79
N GLU A 92 3.74 16.10 22.53
CA GLU A 92 4.73 16.91 23.27
C GLU A 92 5.94 17.32 22.40
N GLU A 93 5.79 17.23 21.07
CA GLU A 93 6.81 17.61 20.07
C GLU A 93 8.14 16.84 20.19
N LEU A 94 8.14 15.70 20.89
CA LEU A 94 9.32 14.87 21.04
C LEU A 94 9.58 14.04 19.77
N LYS A 95 10.84 13.94 19.37
CA LYS A 95 11.25 13.16 18.21
C LYS A 95 11.21 11.67 18.53
N VAL A 96 10.21 10.97 18.00
CA VAL A 96 10.00 9.53 18.24
C VAL A 96 10.54 8.72 17.09
N PHE A 97 11.28 7.66 17.42
CA PHE A 97 11.71 6.61 16.48
C PHE A 97 11.12 5.26 16.84
N GLU A 98 10.61 4.55 15.85
CA GLU A 98 10.31 3.13 15.98
C GLU A 98 11.62 2.35 15.94
N VAL A 99 11.86 1.56 16.97
CA VAL A 99 13.04 0.70 17.06
C VAL A 99 12.66 -0.71 16.61
N ASN A 100 13.33 -1.20 15.59
CA ASN A 100 13.17 -2.59 15.15
C ASN A 100 13.71 -3.55 16.22
N ARG A 101 13.03 -4.69 16.39
CA ARG A 101 13.43 -5.70 17.37
C ARG A 101 14.93 -6.01 17.27
N PRO A 102 15.66 -5.99 18.42
CA PRO A 102 17.09 -6.24 18.42
C PRO A 102 17.45 -7.62 17.88
N ASN A 103 18.68 -7.75 17.40
CA ASN A 103 19.22 -8.97 16.81
C ASN A 103 19.11 -10.13 17.80
N ARG A 104 18.49 -11.25 17.38
CA ARG A 104 18.32 -12.47 18.20
C ARG A 104 19.62 -13.00 18.81
N GLN A 105 20.79 -12.72 18.19
CA GLN A 105 22.09 -13.13 18.72
C GLN A 105 22.45 -12.40 20.02
N GLN A 106 22.17 -11.11 20.14
CA GLN A 106 22.45 -10.34 21.35
C GLN A 106 21.56 -10.79 22.53
N ARG A 107 20.29 -11.12 22.26
CA ARG A 107 19.39 -11.69 23.28
C ARG A 107 19.86 -13.06 23.80
N ARG A 108 20.54 -13.87 22.99
CA ARG A 108 21.09 -15.16 23.44
C ARG A 108 22.28 -15.00 24.38
N ILE A 109 23.05 -13.93 24.24
CA ILE A 109 24.28 -13.70 25.03
C ILE A 109 23.98 -12.99 26.34
N ARG A 110 23.05 -12.02 26.36
CA ARG A 110 22.79 -11.15 27.52
C ARG A 110 21.50 -11.46 28.30
N GLY A 111 20.72 -12.46 27.87
CA GLY A 111 19.41 -12.74 28.44
C GLY A 111 18.34 -11.76 27.99
N LYS A 112 17.15 -11.82 28.59
CA LYS A 112 16.01 -10.92 28.34
C LYS A 112 15.58 -10.27 29.66
N SER A 113 15.58 -8.95 29.71
CA SER A 113 14.89 -8.18 30.75
C SER A 113 14.41 -6.86 30.18
N ASP A 114 13.28 -6.37 30.69
CA ASP A 114 12.66 -5.12 30.22
C ASP A 114 13.62 -3.90 30.28
N PRO A 115 14.43 -3.71 31.37
CA PRO A 115 15.44 -2.64 31.39
C PRO A 115 16.47 -2.75 30.27
N LEU A 116 16.99 -3.95 30.00
CA LEU A 116 17.98 -4.15 28.94
C LEU A 116 17.42 -3.86 27.55
N ASP A 117 16.18 -4.27 27.28
CA ASP A 117 15.52 -4.00 26.01
C ASP A 117 15.27 -2.48 25.85
N ALA A 118 14.90 -1.74 26.92
CA ALA A 118 14.78 -0.28 26.91
C ALA A 118 16.12 0.43 26.68
N TYR A 119 17.20 0.02 27.37
CA TYR A 119 18.54 0.56 27.08
C TYR A 119 19.01 0.29 25.65
N GLN A 120 18.72 -0.89 25.11
CA GLN A 120 19.02 -1.22 23.73
C GLN A 120 18.25 -0.35 22.72
N ALA A 121 17.00 0.02 23.05
CA ALA A 121 16.22 0.93 22.24
C ALA A 121 16.88 2.32 22.20
N ALA A 122 17.32 2.87 23.34
CA ALA A 122 18.06 4.13 23.41
C ALA A 122 19.38 4.07 22.62
N GLN A 123 20.15 2.98 22.76
CA GLN A 123 21.39 2.78 22.01
C GLN A 123 21.19 2.66 20.50
N SER A 124 20.06 2.08 20.08
CA SER A 124 19.70 2.00 18.65
C SER A 124 19.46 3.38 18.04
N VAL A 125 18.84 4.28 18.81
CA VAL A 125 18.65 5.69 18.41
C VAL A 125 19.99 6.42 18.30
N LEU A 126 20.86 6.29 19.30
CA LEU A 126 22.21 6.87 19.27
C LEU A 126 23.03 6.41 18.08
N ALA A 127 22.97 5.12 17.78
CA ALA A 127 23.71 4.53 16.67
C ALA A 127 23.06 4.78 15.30
N GLU A 128 21.89 5.38 15.25
CA GLU A 128 21.04 5.54 14.05
C GLU A 128 20.84 4.24 13.26
N ARG A 129 20.75 3.11 13.98
CA ARG A 129 20.65 1.77 13.39
C ARG A 129 19.38 1.07 13.79
N GLY A 130 18.67 0.52 12.79
CA GLY A 130 17.45 -0.24 13.04
C GLY A 130 16.31 0.63 13.54
N ILE A 131 16.34 1.92 13.24
CA ILE A 131 15.29 2.89 13.58
C ILE A 131 14.56 3.35 12.32
N SER A 132 13.33 3.79 12.50
CA SER A 132 12.50 4.41 11.46
C SER A 132 11.52 5.39 12.08
N THR A 133 11.04 6.34 11.30
CA THR A 133 9.92 7.21 11.70
C THR A 133 8.66 6.33 11.83
N PRO A 134 7.98 6.33 12.99
CA PRO A 134 6.76 5.56 13.18
C PRO A 134 5.62 6.08 12.31
N LYS A 135 4.60 5.24 12.09
CA LYS A 135 3.33 5.69 11.52
C LYS A 135 2.55 6.46 12.57
N THR A 136 1.93 7.58 12.19
CA THR A 136 1.16 8.42 13.13
C THR A 136 -0.11 7.73 13.63
N LYS A 137 -0.79 6.96 12.75
CA LYS A 137 -2.02 6.20 13.09
C LYS A 137 -3.15 7.06 13.65
N ASP A 138 -3.36 8.20 13.08
CA ASP A 138 -4.33 9.20 13.52
C ASP A 138 -5.22 9.74 12.39
N GLY A 139 -5.07 9.20 11.18
CA GLY A 139 -5.75 9.68 9.98
C GLY A 139 -6.58 8.62 9.24
N PRO A 140 -6.99 8.94 8.01
CA PRO A 140 -7.82 8.06 7.16
C PRO A 140 -7.19 6.69 6.90
N VAL A 141 -5.86 6.60 6.83
CA VAL A 141 -5.17 5.33 6.58
C VAL A 141 -5.29 4.38 7.79
N GLU A 142 -5.32 4.90 9.01
CA GLU A 142 -5.61 4.08 10.19
C GLU A 142 -7.05 3.56 10.16
N CYS A 143 -8.03 4.38 9.73
CA CYS A 143 -9.42 3.92 9.52
C CYS A 143 -9.45 2.77 8.50
N LEU A 144 -8.75 2.91 7.37
CA LEU A 144 -8.60 1.83 6.38
C LEU A 144 -8.01 0.57 7.00
N ARG A 145 -6.99 0.69 7.85
CA ARG A 145 -6.34 -0.45 8.53
C ARG A 145 -7.31 -1.20 9.45
N ILE A 146 -8.10 -0.47 10.22
CA ILE A 146 -9.08 -1.02 11.17
C ILE A 146 -10.16 -1.79 10.39
N LEU A 147 -10.78 -1.15 9.41
CA LEU A 147 -11.81 -1.76 8.56
C LEU A 147 -11.28 -3.01 7.84
N ARG A 148 -10.08 -2.90 7.27
CA ARG A 148 -9.45 -4.03 6.59
C ARG A 148 -9.17 -5.21 7.52
N THR A 149 -8.89 -4.95 8.79
CA THR A 149 -8.68 -6.02 9.79
C THR A 149 -9.97 -6.79 10.02
N ALA A 150 -11.10 -6.10 10.24
CA ALA A 150 -12.42 -6.69 10.39
C ALA A 150 -12.81 -7.49 9.13
N ARG A 151 -12.70 -6.85 7.95
CA ARG A 151 -12.97 -7.46 6.66
C ARG A 151 -12.18 -8.76 6.43
N THR A 152 -10.90 -8.74 6.74
CA THR A 152 -10.03 -9.92 6.58
C THR A 152 -10.47 -11.07 7.50
N SER A 153 -10.90 -10.76 8.72
CA SER A 153 -11.48 -11.73 9.65
C SER A 153 -12.77 -12.33 9.10
N ALA A 154 -13.70 -11.49 8.65
CA ALA A 154 -14.98 -11.90 8.05
C ALA A 154 -14.76 -12.78 6.81
N MET A 155 -13.84 -12.42 5.92
CA MET A 155 -13.46 -13.21 4.74
C MET A 155 -12.96 -14.61 5.10
N LYS A 156 -12.09 -14.71 6.11
CA LYS A 156 -11.58 -16.01 6.60
C LYS A 156 -12.72 -16.84 7.20
N SER A 157 -13.55 -16.22 8.05
CA SER A 157 -14.70 -16.88 8.68
C SER A 157 -15.72 -17.37 7.66
N ARG A 158 -15.99 -16.59 6.61
CA ARG A 158 -16.86 -16.99 5.49
C ARG A 158 -16.30 -18.20 4.74
N THR A 159 -14.98 -18.22 4.50
CA THR A 159 -14.31 -19.34 3.86
C THR A 159 -14.37 -20.61 4.72
N ILE A 160 -14.23 -20.47 6.03
CA ILE A 160 -14.39 -21.60 6.96
C ILE A 160 -15.83 -22.11 6.91
N ALA A 161 -16.84 -21.23 6.98
CA ALA A 161 -18.25 -21.63 6.95
C ALA A 161 -18.61 -22.41 5.69
N ILE A 162 -18.21 -21.95 4.50
CA ILE A 162 -18.49 -22.66 3.23
C ILE A 162 -17.79 -24.01 3.17
N ASN A 163 -16.56 -24.12 3.68
CA ASN A 163 -15.83 -25.39 3.71
C ASN A 163 -16.47 -26.39 4.67
N GLN A 164 -16.97 -25.91 5.84
CA GLN A 164 -17.73 -26.74 6.78
C GLN A 164 -19.05 -27.24 6.14
N ILE A 165 -19.80 -26.37 5.45
CA ILE A 165 -21.01 -26.76 4.73
C ILE A 165 -20.72 -27.86 3.72
N ARG A 166 -19.68 -27.67 2.90
CA ARG A 166 -19.28 -28.65 1.88
C ARG A 166 -18.88 -29.99 2.51
N SER A 167 -18.10 -29.95 3.59
CA SER A 167 -17.68 -31.15 4.33
C SER A 167 -18.86 -31.92 4.91
N LEU A 168 -19.81 -31.20 5.58
CA LEU A 168 -21.02 -31.81 6.13
C LEU A 168 -21.92 -32.41 5.05
N LEU A 169 -22.05 -31.76 3.89
CA LEU A 169 -22.82 -32.28 2.77
C LEU A 169 -22.24 -33.58 2.19
N VAL A 170 -20.92 -33.76 2.22
CA VAL A 170 -20.28 -35.02 1.76
C VAL A 170 -20.70 -36.20 2.62
N SER A 171 -20.80 -36.02 3.94
CA SER A 171 -21.15 -37.08 4.88
C SER A 171 -22.65 -37.12 5.24
N ALA A 172 -23.47 -36.18 4.71
CA ALA A 172 -24.88 -36.07 4.98
C ALA A 172 -25.67 -37.30 4.41
N PRO A 173 -26.81 -37.68 5.02
CA PRO A 173 -27.74 -38.63 4.45
C PRO A 173 -28.14 -38.27 3.01
N GLU A 174 -28.34 -39.24 2.15
CA GLU A 174 -28.62 -39.00 0.73
C GLU A 174 -29.89 -38.15 0.51
N THR A 175 -30.87 -38.23 1.39
CA THR A 175 -32.08 -37.41 1.39
C THR A 175 -31.81 -35.91 1.54
N ILE A 176 -30.68 -35.54 2.20
CA ILE A 176 -30.21 -34.19 2.32
C ILE A 176 -29.25 -33.84 1.18
N ARG A 177 -28.26 -34.70 0.95
CA ARG A 177 -27.21 -34.50 -0.04
C ARG A 177 -27.76 -34.30 -1.46
N SER A 178 -28.74 -35.09 -1.88
CA SER A 178 -29.35 -35.01 -3.21
C SER A 178 -30.01 -33.64 -3.49
N LYS A 179 -30.56 -33.00 -2.49
CA LYS A 179 -31.22 -31.66 -2.62
C LYS A 179 -30.24 -30.54 -2.97
N TYR A 180 -28.98 -30.68 -2.59
CA TYR A 180 -27.99 -29.60 -2.74
C TYR A 180 -26.85 -29.95 -3.69
N ARG A 181 -26.78 -31.22 -4.14
CA ARG A 181 -25.81 -31.69 -5.12
C ARG A 181 -25.95 -30.93 -6.43
N GLY A 182 -24.84 -30.41 -6.96
CA GLY A 182 -24.80 -29.70 -8.24
C GLY A 182 -25.29 -28.25 -8.20
N LEU A 183 -25.79 -27.75 -7.07
CA LEU A 183 -26.17 -26.34 -6.95
C LEU A 183 -24.93 -25.42 -6.95
N PRO A 184 -24.97 -24.30 -7.67
CA PRO A 184 -23.99 -23.24 -7.50
C PRO A 184 -23.96 -22.75 -6.04
N THR A 185 -22.79 -22.33 -5.55
CA THR A 185 -22.60 -21.96 -4.13
C THR A 185 -23.66 -20.99 -3.61
N THR A 186 -23.99 -19.94 -4.37
CA THR A 186 -25.00 -18.95 -3.96
C THR A 186 -26.39 -19.56 -3.82
N ALA A 187 -26.81 -20.38 -4.78
CA ALA A 187 -28.10 -21.08 -4.73
C ALA A 187 -28.16 -22.05 -3.55
N MET A 188 -27.09 -22.83 -3.35
CA MET A 188 -26.97 -23.77 -2.23
C MET A 188 -27.11 -23.06 -0.87
N ILE A 189 -26.37 -21.97 -0.66
CA ILE A 189 -26.44 -21.18 0.59
C ILE A 189 -27.85 -20.62 0.80
N THR A 190 -28.48 -20.07 -0.23
CA THR A 190 -29.84 -19.54 -0.15
C THR A 190 -30.86 -20.62 0.19
N ALA A 191 -30.75 -21.80 -0.45
CA ALA A 191 -31.63 -22.93 -0.19
C ALA A 191 -31.47 -23.48 1.24
N LEU A 192 -30.23 -23.62 1.72
CA LEU A 192 -29.93 -24.05 3.08
C LEU A 192 -30.45 -23.06 4.13
N ALA A 193 -30.24 -21.76 3.95
CA ALA A 193 -30.71 -20.71 4.86
C ALA A 193 -32.24 -20.68 4.99
N ARG A 194 -32.96 -20.92 3.87
CA ARG A 194 -34.43 -20.97 3.82
C ARG A 194 -35.03 -22.29 4.29
N SER A 195 -34.19 -23.34 4.47
CA SER A 195 -34.65 -24.65 4.89
C SER A 195 -35.38 -24.60 6.25
N ARG A 196 -36.32 -25.49 6.46
CA ARG A 196 -37.08 -25.64 7.72
C ARG A 196 -36.88 -27.06 8.25
N PRO A 197 -35.71 -27.35 8.86
CA PRO A 197 -35.47 -28.65 9.45
C PRO A 197 -36.50 -28.94 10.56
N SER A 198 -37.00 -30.16 10.58
CA SER A 198 -37.91 -30.64 11.64
C SER A 198 -37.48 -32.06 12.00
N GLY A 199 -37.56 -32.42 13.27
CA GLY A 199 -37.16 -33.71 13.80
C GLY A 199 -36.79 -33.66 15.25
N HIS A 200 -36.22 -34.74 15.76
CA HIS A 200 -35.75 -34.85 17.13
C HIS A 200 -34.25 -34.77 17.22
N THR A 201 -33.70 -34.31 18.36
CA THR A 201 -32.28 -34.10 18.57
C THR A 201 -31.43 -35.38 18.49
N SER A 202 -32.03 -36.57 18.60
CA SER A 202 -31.38 -37.86 18.35
C SER A 202 -31.34 -38.27 16.87
N ASP A 203 -32.02 -37.55 15.98
CA ASP A 203 -31.99 -37.80 14.54
C ASP A 203 -30.80 -37.06 13.89
N THR A 204 -29.86 -37.85 13.38
CA THR A 204 -28.68 -37.33 12.70
C THR A 204 -29.01 -36.52 11.45
N GLY A 205 -30.08 -36.87 10.74
CA GLY A 205 -30.55 -36.12 9.56
C GLY A 205 -31.06 -34.74 9.97
N TYR A 206 -31.87 -34.67 11.03
CA TYR A 206 -32.36 -33.40 11.56
C TYR A 206 -31.20 -32.48 12.00
N ILE A 207 -30.28 -33.01 12.82
CA ILE A 207 -29.15 -32.22 13.32
C ILE A 207 -28.23 -31.77 12.19
N THR A 208 -27.99 -32.61 11.17
CA THR A 208 -27.23 -32.23 9.98
C THR A 208 -27.90 -31.06 9.26
N ALA A 209 -29.21 -31.16 8.98
CA ALA A 209 -29.96 -30.12 8.31
C ALA A 209 -29.98 -28.79 9.10
N LEU A 210 -30.17 -28.86 10.43
CA LEU A 210 -30.14 -27.69 11.33
C LEU A 210 -28.77 -27.02 11.32
N THR A 211 -27.68 -27.81 11.41
CA THR A 211 -26.31 -27.30 11.40
C THR A 211 -25.97 -26.65 10.05
N LEU A 212 -26.36 -27.27 8.93
CA LEU A 212 -26.18 -26.71 7.59
C LEU A 212 -26.92 -25.37 7.43
N LYS A 213 -28.15 -25.25 7.97
CA LYS A 213 -28.90 -23.99 7.98
C LYS A 213 -28.17 -22.90 8.79
N THR A 214 -27.71 -23.22 10.00
CA THR A 214 -26.98 -22.28 10.86
C THR A 214 -25.70 -21.77 10.19
N LEU A 215 -24.93 -22.66 9.57
CA LEU A 215 -23.73 -22.28 8.82
C LEU A 215 -24.04 -21.44 7.57
N ALA A 216 -25.17 -21.71 6.90
CA ALA A 216 -25.60 -20.94 5.74
C ALA A 216 -26.04 -19.50 6.14
N LEU A 217 -26.77 -19.33 7.23
CA LEU A 217 -27.12 -18.04 7.79
C LEU A 217 -25.85 -17.25 8.17
N ARG A 218 -24.93 -17.89 8.93
CA ARG A 218 -23.63 -17.28 9.25
C ARG A 218 -22.85 -16.85 8.00
N TYR A 219 -22.89 -17.64 6.92
CA TYR A 219 -22.24 -17.27 5.66
C TYR A 219 -22.87 -16.01 5.04
N GLN A 220 -24.20 -15.87 5.12
CA GLN A 220 -24.92 -14.70 4.61
C GLN A 220 -24.58 -13.45 5.44
N ASP A 221 -24.59 -13.56 6.77
CA ASP A 221 -24.24 -12.46 7.67
C ASP A 221 -22.83 -11.94 7.41
N LEU A 222 -21.85 -12.87 7.30
CA LEU A 222 -20.46 -12.53 6.96
C LEU A 222 -20.33 -11.89 5.56
N ARG A 223 -21.17 -12.31 4.61
CA ARG A 223 -21.21 -11.69 3.28
C ARG A 223 -21.72 -10.25 3.36
N SER A 224 -22.75 -10.00 4.15
CA SER A 224 -23.29 -8.65 4.38
C SER A 224 -22.27 -7.76 5.08
N GLU A 225 -21.62 -8.26 6.15
CA GLU A 225 -20.54 -7.55 6.86
C GLU A 225 -19.40 -7.15 5.92
N ILE A 226 -18.96 -8.05 5.03
CA ILE A 226 -17.92 -7.77 4.05
C ILE A 226 -18.39 -6.66 3.09
N ALA A 227 -19.62 -6.72 2.59
CA ALA A 227 -20.15 -5.73 1.66
C ALA A 227 -20.21 -4.33 2.28
N SER A 228 -20.77 -4.22 3.50
CA SER A 228 -20.81 -2.94 4.23
C SER A 228 -19.42 -2.39 4.53
N THR A 229 -18.46 -3.28 4.83
CA THR A 229 -17.08 -2.86 5.05
C THR A 229 -16.41 -2.40 3.73
N ASP A 230 -16.71 -3.05 2.60
CA ASP A 230 -16.22 -2.64 1.28
C ASP A 230 -16.74 -1.25 0.89
N GLU A 231 -18.01 -0.93 1.20
CA GLU A 231 -18.59 0.40 0.98
C GLU A 231 -17.85 1.48 1.77
N LEU A 232 -17.60 1.26 3.06
CA LEU A 232 -16.83 2.20 3.91
C LEU A 232 -15.38 2.36 3.42
N LEU A 233 -14.73 1.28 3.02
CA LEU A 233 -13.36 1.34 2.45
C LEU A 233 -13.35 2.16 1.15
N GLN A 234 -14.35 1.99 0.29
CA GLN A 234 -14.48 2.74 -0.96
C GLN A 234 -14.67 4.23 -0.68
N GLU A 235 -15.59 4.60 0.25
CA GLU A 235 -15.85 5.99 0.63
C GLU A 235 -14.56 6.71 1.10
N ILE A 236 -13.78 6.04 1.97
CA ILE A 236 -12.50 6.62 2.43
C ILE A 236 -11.51 6.76 1.27
N LEU A 237 -11.42 5.75 0.38
CA LEU A 237 -10.52 5.81 -0.76
C LEU A 237 -10.90 6.90 -1.75
N ASP A 238 -12.19 7.09 -2.03
CA ASP A 238 -12.69 8.11 -2.94
C ASP A 238 -12.40 9.53 -2.42
N SER A 239 -12.42 9.69 -1.09
CA SER A 239 -12.08 10.96 -0.46
C SER A 239 -10.56 11.20 -0.36
N TYR A 240 -9.79 10.17 0.00
CA TYR A 240 -8.37 10.32 0.37
C TYR A 240 -7.39 10.07 -0.78
N ALA A 241 -7.68 9.09 -1.64
CA ALA A 241 -6.78 8.67 -2.71
C ALA A 241 -7.53 8.18 -3.96
N PRO A 242 -8.45 8.97 -4.54
CA PRO A 242 -9.33 8.54 -5.63
C PRO A 242 -8.58 8.03 -6.85
N LEU A 243 -7.46 8.66 -7.18
CA LEU A 243 -6.67 8.33 -8.36
C LEU A 243 -5.90 7.00 -8.25
N LEU A 244 -5.77 6.45 -7.04
CA LEU A 244 -5.04 5.20 -6.83
C LEU A 244 -5.81 4.00 -7.39
N THR A 245 -7.14 3.99 -7.25
CA THR A 245 -8.02 2.92 -7.75
C THR A 245 -8.22 2.97 -9.26
N GLU A 246 -7.89 4.08 -9.91
CA GLU A 246 -7.91 4.19 -11.37
C GLU A 246 -6.77 3.42 -12.06
N LEU A 247 -5.71 3.09 -11.32
CA LEU A 247 -4.61 2.31 -11.87
C LEU A 247 -5.05 0.88 -12.23
N THR A 248 -4.73 0.43 -13.44
CA THR A 248 -5.04 -0.93 -13.90
C THR A 248 -4.56 -1.98 -12.90
N GLY A 249 -5.49 -2.79 -12.41
CA GLY A 249 -5.24 -3.87 -11.46
C GLY A 249 -5.18 -3.43 -9.99
N VAL A 250 -5.43 -2.16 -9.68
CA VAL A 250 -5.50 -1.64 -8.31
C VAL A 250 -6.97 -1.44 -7.94
N GLY A 251 -7.56 -2.43 -7.27
CA GLY A 251 -8.88 -2.32 -6.67
C GLY A 251 -8.80 -1.89 -5.20
N VAL A 252 -9.97 -1.77 -4.56
CA VAL A 252 -10.14 -1.32 -3.15
C VAL A 252 -9.18 -2.02 -2.19
N GLU A 253 -9.13 -3.35 -2.21
CA GLU A 253 -8.26 -4.15 -1.31
C GLU A 253 -6.77 -3.85 -1.51
N VAL A 254 -6.33 -3.73 -2.76
CA VAL A 254 -4.93 -3.42 -3.11
C VAL A 254 -4.58 -2.01 -2.71
N ALA A 255 -5.42 -1.03 -3.04
CA ALA A 255 -5.23 0.37 -2.67
C ALA A 255 -5.14 0.53 -1.14
N THR A 256 -6.11 -0.04 -0.43
CA THR A 256 -6.14 -0.07 1.04
C THR A 256 -4.86 -0.66 1.62
N GLN A 257 -4.42 -1.84 1.13
CA GLN A 257 -3.20 -2.47 1.64
C GLN A 257 -1.98 -1.59 1.43
N LEU A 258 -1.83 -0.97 0.27
CA LEU A 258 -0.67 -0.15 -0.06
C LEU A 258 -0.64 1.14 0.77
N LEU A 259 -1.78 1.80 0.96
CA LEU A 259 -1.89 2.96 1.84
C LEU A 259 -1.60 2.60 3.30
N VAL A 260 -2.16 1.49 3.81
CA VAL A 260 -1.84 0.99 5.16
C VAL A 260 -0.35 0.69 5.32
N THR A 261 0.32 0.22 4.27
CA THR A 261 1.77 -0.01 4.30
C THR A 261 2.54 1.31 4.37
N VAL A 262 2.07 2.36 3.70
CA VAL A 262 2.65 3.71 3.74
C VAL A 262 2.40 4.39 5.10
N GLY A 263 1.16 4.42 5.59
CA GLY A 263 0.74 5.12 6.81
C GLY A 263 0.16 6.51 6.51
N ASP A 264 -0.34 7.18 7.56
CA ASP A 264 -0.94 8.52 7.46
C ASP A 264 0.11 9.63 7.25
N ASN A 265 1.38 9.35 7.49
CA ASN A 265 2.52 10.24 7.29
C ASN A 265 3.43 9.74 6.15
N PRO A 266 3.02 9.91 4.89
CA PRO A 266 3.75 9.40 3.73
C PRO A 266 5.16 9.99 3.57
N GLU A 267 5.41 11.21 4.05
CA GLU A 267 6.69 11.92 4.02
C GLU A 267 7.84 11.16 4.69
N ARG A 268 7.54 10.19 5.57
CA ARG A 268 8.54 9.28 6.15
C ARG A 268 9.25 8.40 5.09
N ILE A 269 8.68 8.32 3.89
CA ILE A 269 9.23 7.56 2.75
C ILE A 269 9.78 8.56 1.73
N ASN A 270 11.06 8.87 1.82
CA ASN A 270 11.69 9.97 1.09
C ASN A 270 11.87 9.71 -0.41
N ASN A 271 11.85 8.46 -0.85
CA ASN A 271 12.09 8.13 -2.26
C ASN A 271 11.52 6.76 -2.66
N GLU A 272 11.49 6.53 -3.97
CA GLU A 272 11.00 5.28 -4.59
C GLU A 272 11.78 4.03 -4.15
N ALA A 273 13.08 4.17 -3.87
CA ALA A 273 13.91 3.03 -3.44
C ALA A 273 13.51 2.55 -2.03
N GLN A 274 13.18 3.48 -1.14
CA GLN A 274 12.66 3.15 0.20
C GLN A 274 11.28 2.49 0.10
N PHE A 275 10.39 2.98 -0.77
CA PHE A 275 9.10 2.34 -1.02
C PHE A 275 9.26 0.93 -1.58
N ALA A 276 10.21 0.72 -2.50
CA ALA A 276 10.50 -0.60 -3.03
C ALA A 276 11.07 -1.55 -1.96
N ALA A 277 11.89 -1.05 -1.06
CA ALA A 277 12.40 -1.82 0.07
C ALA A 277 11.26 -2.18 1.04
N LEU A 278 10.40 -1.21 1.38
CA LEU A 278 9.24 -1.39 2.24
C LEU A 278 8.25 -2.44 1.68
N THR A 279 8.01 -2.44 0.38
CA THR A 279 7.12 -3.40 -0.29
C THR A 279 7.81 -4.71 -0.70
N GLY A 280 9.08 -4.89 -0.36
CA GLY A 280 9.86 -6.09 -0.69
C GLY A 280 10.08 -6.30 -2.19
N THR A 281 10.06 -5.23 -2.99
CA THR A 281 10.29 -5.26 -4.44
C THR A 281 11.67 -4.77 -4.85
N ALA A 282 12.46 -4.27 -3.91
CA ALA A 282 13.85 -3.87 -4.16
C ALA A 282 14.69 -5.07 -4.64
N PRO A 283 15.48 -4.94 -5.71
CA PRO A 283 16.39 -5.99 -6.16
C PRO A 283 17.51 -6.15 -5.12
N VAL A 284 17.73 -7.39 -4.67
CA VAL A 284 18.85 -7.71 -3.77
C VAL A 284 19.97 -8.30 -4.60
N PRO A 285 21.15 -7.66 -4.71
CA PRO A 285 22.28 -8.20 -5.45
C PRO A 285 22.68 -9.59 -4.94
N ALA A 286 22.93 -10.50 -5.85
CA ALA A 286 23.42 -11.85 -5.58
C ALA A 286 24.49 -12.22 -6.62
N SER A 287 25.42 -11.31 -6.82
CA SER A 287 26.49 -11.41 -7.81
C SER A 287 27.72 -12.03 -7.20
N SER A 288 28.41 -12.86 -7.97
CA SER A 288 29.74 -13.37 -7.64
C SER A 288 30.58 -13.47 -8.93
N GLY A 289 31.76 -12.86 -8.94
CA GLY A 289 32.63 -12.84 -10.10
C GLY A 289 31.95 -12.29 -11.36
N LYS A 290 31.92 -13.06 -12.43
CA LYS A 290 31.34 -12.67 -13.73
C LYS A 290 29.80 -12.76 -13.78
N THR A 291 29.12 -13.26 -12.73
CA THR A 291 27.66 -13.47 -12.74
C THR A 291 26.95 -12.32 -12.02
N HIS A 292 26.15 -11.54 -12.74
CA HIS A 292 25.30 -10.49 -12.19
C HIS A 292 23.86 -10.98 -12.06
N ARG A 293 23.43 -11.32 -10.86
CA ARG A 293 22.06 -11.77 -10.56
C ARG A 293 21.46 -10.98 -9.40
N HIS A 294 20.14 -11.01 -9.31
CA HIS A 294 19.37 -10.46 -8.19
C HIS A 294 18.50 -11.57 -7.59
N ARG A 295 18.49 -11.66 -6.27
CA ARG A 295 17.61 -12.56 -5.53
C ARG A 295 16.36 -11.83 -5.05
N LEU A 296 15.36 -12.62 -4.66
CA LEU A 296 14.14 -12.11 -4.04
C LEU A 296 14.48 -11.43 -2.72
N SER A 297 13.96 -10.21 -2.50
CA SER A 297 13.93 -9.60 -1.17
C SER A 297 12.99 -10.41 -0.26
N LYS A 298 13.49 -10.79 0.91
CA LYS A 298 12.70 -11.43 1.98
C LYS A 298 12.29 -10.42 3.06
N GLY A 299 12.76 -9.18 2.95
CA GLY A 299 12.37 -8.07 3.81
C GLY A 299 11.12 -7.35 3.30
N GLY A 300 10.69 -6.33 4.05
CA GLY A 300 9.52 -5.53 3.74
C GLY A 300 8.19 -6.16 4.11
N ASP A 301 7.11 -5.43 3.82
CA ASP A 301 5.74 -5.84 4.10
C ASP A 301 5.29 -6.94 3.12
N ARG A 302 5.05 -8.14 3.65
CA ARG A 302 4.59 -9.29 2.85
C ARG A 302 3.21 -9.08 2.24
N GLN A 303 2.33 -8.34 2.92
CA GLN A 303 0.97 -8.09 2.42
C GLN A 303 1.02 -7.08 1.27
N ALA A 304 1.84 -6.03 1.38
CA ALA A 304 2.10 -5.12 0.26
C ALA A 304 2.75 -5.83 -0.93
N ASN A 305 3.71 -6.73 -0.67
CA ASN A 305 4.31 -7.54 -1.73
C ASN A 305 3.30 -8.46 -2.42
N SER A 306 2.34 -9.02 -1.67
CA SER A 306 1.22 -9.82 -2.21
C SER A 306 0.27 -8.93 -3.02
N ALA A 307 -0.08 -7.74 -2.53
CA ALA A 307 -0.92 -6.79 -3.26
C ALA A 307 -0.31 -6.42 -4.62
N LEU A 308 0.98 -6.07 -4.65
CA LEU A 308 1.71 -5.82 -5.90
C LEU A 308 1.75 -7.04 -6.83
N HIS A 309 1.80 -8.24 -6.27
CA HIS A 309 1.73 -9.47 -7.08
C HIS A 309 0.37 -9.62 -7.77
N HIS A 310 -0.72 -9.32 -7.08
CA HIS A 310 -2.06 -9.34 -7.67
C HIS A 310 -2.22 -8.30 -8.79
N VAL A 311 -1.66 -7.08 -8.62
CA VAL A 311 -1.63 -6.08 -9.70
C VAL A 311 -0.89 -6.62 -10.93
N VAL A 312 0.28 -7.24 -10.74
CA VAL A 312 1.03 -7.83 -11.85
C VAL A 312 0.23 -8.91 -12.56
N LEU A 313 -0.42 -9.82 -11.81
CA LEU A 313 -1.25 -10.86 -12.40
C LEU A 313 -2.41 -10.29 -13.22
N SER A 314 -3.11 -9.28 -12.68
CA SER A 314 -4.19 -8.58 -13.38
C SER A 314 -3.70 -7.92 -14.67
N ARG A 315 -2.60 -7.15 -14.59
CA ARG A 315 -2.01 -6.49 -15.77
C ARG A 315 -1.52 -7.48 -16.82
N MET A 316 -0.96 -8.61 -16.43
CA MET A 316 -0.56 -9.68 -17.38
C MET A 316 -1.75 -10.27 -18.15
N GLN A 317 -2.96 -10.21 -17.59
CA GLN A 317 -4.18 -10.70 -18.25
C GLN A 317 -4.84 -9.63 -19.12
N SER A 318 -4.82 -8.35 -18.72
CA SER A 318 -5.65 -7.31 -19.33
C SER A 318 -4.87 -6.14 -19.94
N ASP A 319 -3.59 -5.93 -19.59
CA ASP A 319 -2.81 -4.81 -20.05
C ASP A 319 -1.84 -5.20 -21.17
N HIS A 320 -2.08 -4.68 -22.38
CA HIS A 320 -1.29 -5.02 -23.59
C HIS A 320 0.20 -4.68 -23.43
N ARG A 321 0.53 -3.52 -22.86
CA ARG A 321 1.92 -3.10 -22.62
C ARG A 321 2.65 -4.08 -21.71
N THR A 322 1.96 -4.57 -20.68
CA THR A 322 2.52 -5.60 -19.79
C THR A 322 2.70 -6.92 -20.50
N GLN A 323 1.77 -7.32 -21.36
CA GLN A 323 1.86 -8.55 -22.16
C GLN A 323 3.04 -8.51 -23.14
N GLU A 324 3.24 -7.40 -23.85
CA GLU A 324 4.40 -7.19 -24.73
C GLU A 324 5.72 -7.27 -23.96
N TYR A 325 5.79 -6.58 -22.81
CA TYR A 325 6.97 -6.65 -21.95
C TYR A 325 7.28 -8.08 -21.50
N VAL A 326 6.25 -8.86 -21.11
CA VAL A 326 6.43 -10.27 -20.71
C VAL A 326 6.94 -11.10 -21.86
N ALA A 327 6.34 -10.98 -23.05
CA ALA A 327 6.75 -11.70 -24.24
C ALA A 327 8.22 -11.42 -24.59
N LYS A 328 8.61 -10.13 -24.61
CA LYS A 328 9.99 -9.71 -24.85
C LYS A 328 10.97 -10.30 -23.83
N ARG A 329 10.65 -10.20 -22.52
CA ARG A 329 11.57 -10.69 -21.48
C ARG A 329 11.71 -12.20 -21.44
N MET A 330 10.65 -12.93 -21.84
CA MET A 330 10.71 -14.39 -21.99
C MET A 330 11.54 -14.79 -23.24
N ALA A 331 11.44 -14.04 -24.33
CA ALA A 331 12.30 -14.20 -25.50
C ALA A 331 13.79 -13.93 -25.17
N ASP A 332 14.07 -12.96 -24.26
CA ASP A 332 15.41 -12.70 -23.69
C ASP A 332 15.91 -13.82 -22.75
N GLY A 333 15.23 -14.97 -22.65
CA GLY A 333 15.60 -16.13 -21.84
C GLY A 333 15.29 -16.00 -20.34
N LYS A 334 14.49 -15.01 -19.90
CA LYS A 334 14.05 -14.91 -18.51
C LYS A 334 12.86 -15.82 -18.21
N SER A 335 12.89 -16.47 -17.05
CA SER A 335 11.73 -17.23 -16.58
C SER A 335 10.55 -16.30 -16.26
N LYS A 336 9.32 -16.83 -16.33
CA LYS A 336 8.09 -16.12 -15.97
C LYS A 336 8.18 -15.50 -14.55
N ARG A 337 8.78 -16.23 -13.58
CA ARG A 337 8.96 -15.74 -12.21
C ARG A 337 9.93 -14.55 -12.11
N GLU A 338 10.99 -14.55 -12.89
CA GLU A 338 11.92 -13.42 -12.97
C GLU A 338 11.28 -12.20 -13.59
N THR A 339 10.55 -12.40 -14.69
CA THR A 339 9.79 -11.32 -15.36
C THR A 339 8.75 -10.70 -14.41
N MET A 340 8.01 -11.51 -13.65
CA MET A 340 7.07 -11.01 -12.64
C MET A 340 7.77 -10.20 -11.53
N ARG A 341 8.99 -10.57 -11.11
CA ARG A 341 9.76 -9.76 -10.15
C ARG A 341 10.14 -8.40 -10.72
N CYS A 342 10.56 -8.36 -11.98
CA CYS A 342 10.83 -7.10 -12.67
C CYS A 342 9.55 -6.25 -12.76
N LEU A 343 8.44 -6.83 -13.16
CA LEU A 343 7.14 -6.16 -13.25
C LEU A 343 6.71 -5.58 -11.90
N LYS A 344 6.86 -6.32 -10.80
CA LYS A 344 6.52 -5.80 -9.46
C LYS A 344 7.29 -4.52 -9.13
N ARG A 345 8.55 -4.40 -9.57
CA ARG A 345 9.34 -3.19 -9.36
C ARG A 345 8.80 -2.01 -10.17
N TYR A 346 8.36 -2.24 -11.41
CA TYR A 346 7.70 -1.21 -12.23
C TYR A 346 6.35 -0.80 -11.65
N VAL A 347 5.52 -1.77 -11.26
CA VAL A 347 4.23 -1.52 -10.60
C VAL A 347 4.42 -0.72 -9.30
N ALA A 348 5.42 -1.08 -8.49
CA ALA A 348 5.73 -0.32 -7.28
C ALA A 348 6.11 1.14 -7.58
N ARG A 349 6.81 1.41 -8.70
CA ARG A 349 7.13 2.76 -9.16
C ARG A 349 5.89 3.55 -9.57
N ASP A 350 5.00 2.93 -10.34
CA ASP A 350 3.75 3.57 -10.76
C ASP A 350 2.90 3.95 -9.54
N ILE A 351 2.77 3.03 -8.59
CA ILE A 351 2.03 3.23 -7.35
C ILE A 351 2.69 4.29 -6.45
N TYR A 352 4.02 4.26 -6.32
CA TYR A 352 4.75 5.31 -5.58
C TYR A 352 4.42 6.69 -6.14
N ARG A 353 4.52 6.87 -7.45
CA ARG A 353 4.19 8.15 -8.11
C ARG A 353 2.75 8.58 -7.82
N GLN A 354 1.81 7.63 -7.87
CA GLN A 354 0.41 7.95 -7.65
C GLN A 354 0.09 8.31 -6.20
N ILE A 355 0.81 7.76 -5.22
CA ILE A 355 0.63 8.08 -3.79
C ILE A 355 1.31 9.41 -3.43
N PHE A 356 2.54 9.65 -3.92
CA PHE A 356 3.37 10.78 -3.48
C PHE A 356 3.33 11.99 -4.41
N SER A 357 2.91 11.81 -5.65
CA SER A 357 2.75 12.86 -6.66
C SER A 357 1.59 12.47 -7.57
N PRO A 358 0.34 12.53 -7.05
CA PRO A 358 -0.81 12.07 -7.79
C PRO A 358 -1.00 12.87 -9.06
N ILE A 359 -1.00 12.16 -10.20
CA ILE A 359 -1.31 12.73 -11.50
C ILE A 359 -2.74 12.30 -11.83
N ALA A 360 -3.64 13.28 -11.97
CA ALA A 360 -5.00 13.01 -12.39
C ALA A 360 -4.99 12.30 -13.75
N ALA A 361 -5.81 11.27 -13.87
CA ALA A 361 -6.02 10.65 -15.18
C ALA A 361 -6.61 11.71 -16.11
N PRO A 362 -6.14 11.80 -17.37
CA PRO A 362 -6.79 12.69 -18.32
C PRO A 362 -8.25 12.26 -18.47
N ASP A 363 -9.15 13.22 -18.46
CA ASP A 363 -10.55 12.96 -18.76
C ASP A 363 -10.64 12.43 -20.20
N ILE A 364 -11.22 11.27 -20.38
CA ILE A 364 -11.36 10.59 -21.67
C ILE A 364 -12.83 10.46 -22.12
N THR A 365 -13.77 10.94 -21.27
CA THR A 365 -15.20 10.71 -21.46
C THR A 365 -15.74 11.35 -22.74
N ASP A 366 -15.12 12.41 -23.20
CA ASP A 366 -15.51 13.18 -24.38
C ASP A 366 -14.73 12.80 -25.66
N LEU A 367 -13.61 12.07 -25.56
CA LEU A 367 -12.74 11.76 -26.71
C LEU A 367 -13.49 11.11 -27.87
N ARG A 368 -14.33 10.12 -27.58
CA ARG A 368 -15.15 9.43 -28.59
C ARG A 368 -16.12 10.39 -29.26
N ARG A 369 -16.78 11.24 -28.47
CA ARG A 369 -17.75 12.23 -28.98
C ARG A 369 -17.06 13.26 -29.85
N LEU A 370 -15.94 13.82 -29.40
CA LEU A 370 -15.12 14.78 -30.16
C LEU A 370 -14.68 14.19 -31.50
N ARG A 371 -14.14 13.00 -31.50
CA ARG A 371 -13.74 12.31 -32.73
C ARG A 371 -14.93 12.15 -33.72
N GLN A 372 -16.07 11.68 -33.20
CA GLN A 372 -17.28 11.47 -34.02
C GLN A 372 -17.84 12.79 -34.56
N GLN A 373 -17.83 13.87 -33.79
CA GLN A 373 -18.26 15.19 -34.22
C GLN A 373 -17.39 15.74 -35.36
N LEU A 374 -16.10 15.42 -35.34
CA LEU A 374 -15.15 15.79 -36.40
C LEU A 374 -15.21 14.84 -37.61
N GLY A 375 -16.06 13.83 -37.61
CA GLY A 375 -16.15 12.83 -38.67
C GLY A 375 -14.90 11.97 -38.86
N VAL A 376 -13.99 11.96 -37.88
CA VAL A 376 -12.71 11.24 -37.92
C VAL A 376 -12.90 9.78 -37.58
N THR A 377 -12.34 8.88 -38.39
CA THR A 377 -12.32 7.46 -38.11
C THR A 377 -11.19 7.11 -37.13
N LEU A 378 -11.33 5.99 -36.40
CA LEU A 378 -10.25 5.45 -35.53
C LEU A 378 -8.99 5.11 -36.34
N GLN A 379 -9.12 4.77 -37.62
CA GLN A 379 -8.00 4.49 -38.51
C GLN A 379 -7.21 5.75 -38.81
N GLN A 380 -7.88 6.83 -39.23
CA GLN A 380 -7.26 8.14 -39.47
C GLN A 380 -6.55 8.68 -38.21
N ALA A 381 -7.22 8.60 -37.04
CA ALA A 381 -6.62 9.00 -35.79
C ALA A 381 -5.39 8.11 -35.43
N GLY A 382 -5.48 6.83 -35.71
CA GLY A 382 -4.37 5.88 -35.48
C GLY A 382 -3.15 6.17 -36.34
N GLU A 383 -3.35 6.48 -37.60
CA GLU A 383 -2.28 6.85 -38.53
C GLU A 383 -1.57 8.14 -38.08
N GLN A 384 -2.34 9.17 -37.72
CA GLN A 384 -1.78 10.46 -37.28
C GLN A 384 -1.02 10.36 -35.95
N LEU A 385 -1.47 9.53 -35.04
CA LEU A 385 -0.89 9.39 -33.72
C LEU A 385 0.11 8.23 -33.63
N ASN A 386 0.36 7.54 -34.76
CA ASN A 386 1.16 6.31 -34.78
C ASN A 386 0.70 5.27 -33.73
N GLN A 387 -0.64 5.10 -33.67
CA GLN A 387 -1.30 4.18 -32.75
C GLN A 387 -2.21 3.21 -33.50
N TRP A 388 -2.34 1.98 -32.96
CA TRP A 388 -3.32 1.05 -33.50
C TRP A 388 -4.76 1.53 -33.24
N PRO A 389 -5.68 1.47 -34.22
CA PRO A 389 -7.08 1.87 -34.04
C PRO A 389 -7.76 1.18 -32.85
N SER A 390 -7.45 -0.08 -32.64
CA SER A 390 -7.93 -0.85 -31.48
C SER A 390 -7.45 -0.28 -30.14
N ASN A 391 -6.28 0.30 -30.09
CA ASN A 391 -5.72 0.95 -28.89
C ASN A 391 -6.51 2.22 -28.55
N LEU A 392 -6.72 3.09 -29.53
CA LEU A 392 -7.51 4.31 -29.38
C LEU A 392 -8.95 3.98 -28.97
N SER A 393 -9.57 2.97 -29.60
CA SER A 393 -10.90 2.49 -29.22
C SER A 393 -10.98 2.02 -27.77
N ARG A 394 -9.94 1.35 -27.26
CA ARG A 394 -9.88 0.89 -25.86
C ARG A 394 -9.69 2.05 -24.89
N ILE A 395 -8.92 3.07 -25.27
CA ILE A 395 -8.76 4.31 -24.51
C ILE A 395 -10.10 5.05 -24.43
N GLU A 396 -10.77 5.29 -25.55
CA GLU A 396 -12.08 5.96 -25.60
C GLU A 396 -13.15 5.29 -24.73
N ARG A 397 -13.06 3.96 -24.56
CA ARG A 397 -13.99 3.17 -23.74
C ARG A 397 -13.54 3.00 -22.28
N GLY A 398 -12.41 3.59 -21.89
CA GLY A 398 -11.85 3.42 -20.55
C GLY A 398 -11.33 2.01 -20.25
N ILE A 399 -11.19 1.14 -21.28
CA ILE A 399 -10.73 -0.25 -21.10
C ILE A 399 -9.21 -0.33 -20.98
N ALA A 400 -8.49 0.64 -21.55
CA ALA A 400 -7.04 0.76 -21.46
C ALA A 400 -6.66 2.17 -21.04
N ARG A 401 -5.77 2.28 -20.05
CA ARG A 401 -5.21 3.56 -19.62
C ARG A 401 -3.83 3.77 -20.25
N ASN A 402 -3.70 4.85 -21.02
CA ASN A 402 -2.42 5.37 -21.48
C ASN A 402 -2.54 6.90 -21.52
N ASP A 403 -2.15 7.54 -20.42
CA ASP A 403 -2.33 8.96 -20.17
C ASP A 403 -1.64 9.82 -21.24
N HIS A 404 -0.44 9.42 -21.66
CA HIS A 404 0.29 10.14 -22.71
C HIS A 404 -0.47 10.10 -24.04
N VAL A 405 -0.90 8.91 -24.47
CA VAL A 405 -1.66 8.76 -25.73
C VAL A 405 -3.00 9.48 -25.63
N ALA A 406 -3.69 9.40 -24.50
CA ALA A 406 -4.97 10.09 -24.28
C ALA A 406 -4.81 11.61 -24.37
N GLN A 407 -3.76 12.19 -23.77
CA GLN A 407 -3.46 13.62 -23.86
C GLN A 407 -3.09 14.06 -25.27
N THR A 408 -2.21 13.32 -25.94
CA THR A 408 -1.82 13.60 -27.33
C THR A 408 -3.02 13.49 -28.27
N TYR A 409 -3.88 12.50 -28.04
CA TYR A 409 -5.11 12.30 -28.81
C TYR A 409 -6.08 13.48 -28.63
N ARG A 410 -6.29 13.91 -27.37
CA ARG A 410 -7.11 15.09 -27.09
C ARG A 410 -6.57 16.35 -27.75
N GLN A 411 -5.27 16.63 -27.62
CA GLN A 411 -4.63 17.79 -28.22
C GLN A 411 -4.83 17.80 -29.74
N TRP A 412 -4.63 16.66 -30.38
CA TRP A 412 -4.84 16.52 -31.82
C TRP A 412 -6.31 16.74 -32.21
N LEU A 413 -7.29 16.15 -31.53
CA LEU A 413 -8.71 16.37 -31.80
C LEU A 413 -9.10 17.83 -31.59
N THR A 414 -8.58 18.48 -30.55
CA THR A 414 -8.84 19.92 -30.32
C THR A 414 -8.26 20.80 -31.42
N GLN A 415 -7.07 20.49 -31.93
CA GLN A 415 -6.47 21.19 -33.07
C GLN A 415 -7.31 21.01 -34.36
N GLN A 416 -7.81 19.81 -34.61
CA GLN A 416 -8.71 19.55 -35.76
C GLN A 416 -10.01 20.34 -35.63
N HIS A 417 -10.56 20.46 -34.42
CA HIS A 417 -11.77 21.25 -34.20
C HIS A 417 -11.57 22.75 -34.48
N LEU A 418 -10.43 23.30 -34.03
CA LEU A 418 -10.08 24.70 -34.27
C LEU A 418 -9.83 24.98 -35.76
N SER A 419 -9.22 24.07 -36.51
CA SER A 419 -9.02 24.24 -37.95
C SER A 419 -10.32 24.15 -38.75
N THR A 420 -11.30 23.35 -38.29
CA THR A 420 -12.61 23.22 -38.96
C THR A 420 -13.52 24.42 -38.68
N THR A 421 -13.41 25.05 -37.49
CA THR A 421 -14.20 26.24 -37.12
C THR A 421 -13.59 27.56 -37.62
N GLY A 422 -12.30 27.55 -37.97
CA GLY A 422 -11.59 28.72 -38.53
C GLY A 422 -11.81 28.94 -40.04
N ASP A 423 -12.29 27.94 -40.77
CA ASP A 423 -12.45 27.99 -42.23
C ASP A 423 -13.81 28.57 -42.68
N ASP A 424 -14.77 28.72 -41.76
CA ASP A 424 -16.09 29.30 -42.05
C ASP A 424 -16.12 30.84 -42.10
N SER A 425 -14.98 31.52 -41.88
CA SER A 425 -14.91 32.99 -41.88
C SER A 425 -14.29 33.63 -43.13
N HIS A 426 -13.88 32.85 -44.14
CA HIS A 426 -13.41 33.37 -45.42
C HIS A 426 -13.98 32.57 -46.61
N GLY A 427 -15.25 32.82 -46.91
CA GLY A 427 -15.86 32.43 -48.16
C GLY A 427 -15.96 33.64 -49.07
N LEU A 428 -15.04 33.82 -50.01
CA LEU A 428 -15.24 34.33 -51.37
C LEU A 428 -13.85 34.58 -52.00
N SER A 429 -13.46 33.72 -52.92
CA SER A 429 -12.93 34.11 -54.24
C SER A 429 -12.01 33.06 -54.88
N THR A 430 -12.45 32.65 -56.09
CA THR A 430 -11.70 32.20 -57.29
C THR A 430 -10.98 30.83 -57.27
N ALA A 431 -11.57 30.03 -58.14
CA ALA A 431 -10.97 28.83 -58.73
C ALA A 431 -9.68 29.16 -59.52
N THR A 432 -8.67 28.32 -59.37
CA THR A 432 -7.73 28.01 -60.47
C THR A 432 -7.17 26.57 -60.22
N THR A 433 -7.36 25.78 -61.26
CA THR A 433 -6.85 24.41 -61.48
C THR A 433 -5.32 24.36 -61.43
N ALA A 434 -4.76 23.35 -60.76
CA ALA A 434 -3.48 22.74 -61.15
C ALA A 434 -3.35 21.31 -60.64
N GLU A 435 -2.99 20.45 -61.56
CA GLU A 435 -2.81 19.01 -61.49
C GLU A 435 -1.70 18.56 -60.57
N GLY A 436 -1.90 17.39 -59.97
CA GLY A 436 -0.95 16.27 -59.99
C GLY A 436 0.31 16.33 -59.13
N ALA A 437 0.28 15.67 -57.99
CA ALA A 437 1.42 14.85 -57.54
C ALA A 437 1.02 13.97 -56.33
N THR A 438 0.98 12.69 -56.55
CA THR A 438 0.84 11.65 -55.52
C THR A 438 2.16 11.53 -54.74
N PRO A 439 2.18 11.63 -53.41
CA PRO A 439 3.38 11.25 -52.61
C PRO A 439 3.44 9.74 -52.41
N ARG A 440 4.53 9.17 -52.84
CA ARG A 440 4.88 7.75 -52.60
C ARG A 440 5.18 7.52 -51.12
N LEU A 441 4.61 6.47 -50.56
CA LEU A 441 4.92 5.92 -49.24
C LEU A 441 6.40 5.52 -49.14
N PRO A 442 7.08 5.74 -48.00
CA PRO A 442 8.42 5.26 -47.75
C PRO A 442 8.45 3.72 -47.58
N LYS A 443 9.34 3.07 -48.35
CA LYS A 443 9.62 1.63 -48.26
C LYS A 443 10.28 1.29 -46.93
N LYS A 444 9.86 0.13 -46.35
CA LYS A 444 10.53 -0.50 -45.22
C LYS A 444 12.03 -0.67 -45.46
N PRO A 445 12.88 -0.47 -44.44
CA PRO A 445 14.27 -0.91 -44.53
C PRO A 445 14.33 -2.43 -44.48
N ALA A 446 15.17 -2.99 -45.36
CA ALA A 446 15.48 -4.40 -45.46
C ALA A 446 16.23 -4.86 -44.15
N VAL A 447 15.85 -6.02 -43.66
CA VAL A 447 16.56 -6.70 -42.58
C VAL A 447 17.73 -7.42 -43.23
N ASP A 448 18.95 -6.95 -43.01
CA ASP A 448 20.17 -7.70 -43.30
C ASP A 448 20.38 -8.73 -42.19
N ASN A 449 20.48 -9.97 -42.64
CA ASN A 449 20.80 -11.13 -41.81
C ASN A 449 22.30 -11.43 -42.05
N PRO A 450 23.16 -11.46 -41.05
CA PRO A 450 24.43 -12.17 -41.18
C PRO A 450 24.44 -13.42 -40.30
N ASN A 451 24.83 -14.52 -40.88
CA ASN A 451 25.30 -15.80 -40.40
C ASN A 451 25.47 -16.03 -38.89
#